data_0392c3bb2486f0e2658c5e922e6703f5
#
_entry.id   0392c3bb2486f0e2658c5e922e6703f5
#
_cell.length_a   1.000
_cell.length_b   1.000
_cell.length_c   1.000
_cell.angle_alpha   90.00
_cell.angle_beta   90.00
_cell.angle_gamma   90.00
#
_symmetry.space_group_name_H-M   'P 1'
#
loop_
_entity.id
_entity.type
_entity.pdbx_description
1 polymer ?
#
loop_
_entity_poly.entity_id
_entity_poly.type
_entity_poly.pdbx_seq_one_letter_code
_entity_poly.pdbx_strand_id
1 'polypeptide(L)'
;MTEKLRHALTGAALILALAALPTYAAGITLDESGSTLLLPLFQAWITGYKSVKPEVVITAAGTGSTAGTKAAIAGSVRIGASDAYLSDEVAAQHPQILDIPLAISAQTINYNLSGLNQAHIKIDGPTLAAIYTGAITEWDDPAIKAMNPGAALPHHTIIPVRRADGSGDTFIFTQFLDFSTQSWENNPGYGTDITWPAVAAEKTAVGNDGVVKTLAETADAIGYVGISYTDQIAKAGLGTAMVKNQAGRFLLPTPDTIADAAAQLDPRTPPYQRISLIFAPGDTSYPLINYEYAVVSKAQPDAATAHALRSFLRWAISATGGNSAKYLAPVGFIPLPDFIRGLSQAQIAEIKAAPSQ
;
A
#
# COMPACT_ATOMS: atom_id res chain seq x y z
N MET A 1 26.09 -97.83 -21.14
CA MET A 1 25.92 -96.85 -22.21
C MET A 1 24.82 -95.92 -21.74
N THR A 2 25.21 -94.81 -21.12
CA THR A 2 24.27 -93.79 -20.56
C THR A 2 24.90 -92.42 -20.74
N GLU A 3 24.37 -91.64 -21.65
CA GLU A 3 24.69 -90.23 -21.83
C GLU A 3 24.00 -89.40 -20.87
N LYS A 4 24.74 -88.52 -20.16
CA LYS A 4 24.20 -87.52 -19.23
C LYS A 4 23.99 -86.22 -19.97
N LEU A 5 22.74 -85.77 -20.07
CA LEU A 5 22.35 -84.45 -20.56
C LEU A 5 22.60 -83.45 -19.43
N ARG A 6 23.41 -82.40 -19.68
CA ARG A 6 23.64 -81.24 -18.82
C ARG A 6 22.75 -80.14 -19.30
N HIS A 7 21.80 -79.72 -18.48
CA HIS A 7 21.04 -78.49 -18.70
C HIS A 7 21.79 -77.31 -18.09
N ALA A 8 22.15 -76.33 -18.91
CA ALA A 8 22.68 -75.06 -18.48
C ALA A 8 21.49 -74.09 -18.27
N LEU A 9 21.27 -73.65 -17.03
CA LEU A 9 20.36 -72.60 -16.68
C LEU A 9 21.09 -71.24 -16.82
N THR A 10 20.77 -70.49 -17.86
CA THR A 10 21.15 -69.05 -18.01
C THR A 10 20.17 -68.22 -17.27
N GLY A 11 20.54 -67.65 -16.10
CA GLY A 11 19.79 -66.68 -15.36
C GLY A 11 19.96 -65.32 -16.00
N ALA A 12 18.86 -64.76 -16.57
CA ALA A 12 18.82 -63.38 -17.01
C ALA A 12 18.52 -62.48 -15.80
N ALA A 13 19.50 -61.67 -15.36
CA ALA A 13 19.32 -60.65 -14.36
C ALA A 13 18.60 -59.44 -14.99
N LEU A 14 17.35 -59.23 -14.64
CA LEU A 14 16.58 -58.06 -15.04
C LEU A 14 16.98 -56.88 -14.14
N ILE A 15 17.81 -55.95 -14.65
CA ILE A 15 18.13 -54.70 -13.96
C ILE A 15 16.94 -53.74 -14.14
N LEU A 16 16.11 -53.60 -13.10
CA LEU A 16 15.12 -52.55 -13.02
C LEU A 16 15.84 -51.22 -12.81
N ALA A 17 16.00 -50.42 -13.87
CA ALA A 17 16.37 -49.03 -13.75
C ALA A 17 15.18 -48.27 -13.15
N LEU A 18 15.22 -47.97 -11.84
CA LEU A 18 14.31 -46.98 -11.23
C LEU A 18 14.63 -45.61 -11.84
N ALA A 19 13.85 -45.19 -12.81
CA ALA A 19 13.85 -43.80 -13.23
C ALA A 19 13.37 -42.96 -12.02
N ALA A 20 14.28 -42.24 -11.38
CA ALA A 20 13.92 -41.21 -10.41
C ALA A 20 13.08 -40.17 -11.12
N LEU A 21 11.75 -40.17 -10.90
CA LEU A 21 10.88 -39.10 -11.31
C LEU A 21 11.40 -37.84 -10.61
N PRO A 22 11.50 -36.70 -11.34
CA PRO A 22 11.86 -35.46 -10.69
C PRO A 22 10.78 -35.17 -9.62
N THR A 23 11.17 -35.25 -8.35
CA THR A 23 10.36 -34.71 -7.28
C THR A 23 10.27 -33.19 -7.54
N TYR A 24 9.16 -32.74 -8.07
CA TYR A 24 8.84 -31.33 -8.01
C TYR A 24 8.85 -30.95 -6.53
N ALA A 25 9.88 -30.24 -6.11
CA ALA A 25 9.88 -29.64 -4.78
C ALA A 25 8.60 -28.81 -4.68
N ALA A 26 7.83 -29.04 -3.63
CA ALA A 26 6.62 -28.24 -3.37
C ALA A 26 7.00 -26.75 -3.46
N GLY A 27 6.33 -26.00 -4.34
CA GLY A 27 6.62 -24.59 -4.55
C GLY A 27 6.54 -23.83 -3.23
N ILE A 28 7.48 -22.90 -3.01
CA ILE A 28 7.47 -22.06 -1.81
C ILE A 28 6.36 -21.04 -1.97
N THR A 29 5.45 -20.97 -1.01
CA THR A 29 4.38 -19.96 -0.98
C THR A 29 4.77 -18.79 -0.09
N LEU A 30 4.65 -17.59 -0.64
CA LEU A 30 4.74 -16.31 0.08
C LEU A 30 3.34 -15.68 0.05
N ASP A 31 2.66 -15.75 1.14
CA ASP A 31 1.34 -15.12 1.33
C ASP A 31 1.51 -13.67 1.78
N GLU A 32 0.87 -12.77 1.07
CA GLU A 32 0.73 -11.37 1.41
C GLU A 32 -0.71 -11.07 1.82
N SER A 33 -0.88 -10.18 2.79
CA SER A 33 -2.17 -9.65 3.17
C SER A 33 -2.00 -8.24 3.74
N GLY A 34 -2.93 -7.35 3.41
CA GLY A 34 -2.93 -6.02 4.02
C GLY A 34 -3.50 -4.90 3.16
N SER A 35 -2.70 -3.90 2.88
CA SER A 35 -3.11 -2.66 2.21
C SER A 35 -3.87 -2.89 0.91
N THR A 36 -5.04 -2.25 0.80
CA THR A 36 -5.79 -2.22 -0.46
C THR A 36 -5.20 -1.22 -1.45
N LEU A 37 -4.47 -0.19 -1.00
CA LEU A 37 -3.73 0.73 -1.87
C LEU A 37 -2.58 0.02 -2.58
N LEU A 38 -1.86 -0.87 -1.87
CA LEU A 38 -0.71 -1.61 -2.39
C LEU A 38 -1.11 -2.88 -3.20
N LEU A 39 -2.34 -3.40 -2.98
CA LEU A 39 -2.81 -4.63 -3.62
C LEU A 39 -2.67 -4.65 -5.16
N PRO A 40 -3.04 -3.60 -5.92
CA PRO A 40 -2.88 -3.60 -7.38
C PRO A 40 -1.42 -3.77 -7.82
N LEU A 41 -0.47 -3.20 -7.09
CA LEU A 41 0.96 -3.38 -7.36
C LEU A 41 1.41 -4.82 -7.07
N PHE A 42 0.98 -5.43 -5.96
CA PHE A 42 1.26 -6.84 -5.67
C PHE A 42 0.71 -7.76 -6.76
N GLN A 43 -0.49 -7.52 -7.28
CA GLN A 43 -1.06 -8.29 -8.38
C GLN A 43 -0.21 -8.22 -9.66
N ALA A 44 0.30 -7.02 -9.99
CA ALA A 44 1.23 -6.85 -11.09
C ALA A 44 2.58 -7.55 -10.84
N TRP A 45 3.10 -7.48 -9.63
CA TRP A 45 4.35 -8.14 -9.22
C TRP A 45 4.24 -9.67 -9.22
N ILE A 46 3.12 -10.25 -8.78
CA ILE A 46 2.86 -11.70 -8.81
C ILE A 46 3.02 -12.20 -10.25
N THR A 47 2.36 -11.54 -11.20
CA THR A 47 2.44 -11.88 -12.61
C THR A 47 3.87 -11.75 -13.15
N GLY A 48 4.56 -10.66 -12.80
CA GLY A 48 5.93 -10.39 -13.25
C GLY A 48 6.96 -11.33 -12.65
N TYR A 49 6.89 -11.54 -11.33
CA TYR A 49 7.86 -12.36 -10.61
C TYR A 49 7.78 -13.85 -10.95
N LYS A 50 6.59 -14.34 -11.30
CA LYS A 50 6.39 -15.71 -11.80
C LYS A 50 7.28 -16.03 -13.02
N SER A 51 7.59 -15.02 -13.84
CA SER A 51 8.49 -15.18 -15.00
C SER A 51 9.97 -15.24 -14.58
N VAL A 52 10.32 -14.73 -13.38
CA VAL A 52 11.68 -14.70 -12.83
C VAL A 52 11.97 -15.93 -11.99
N LYS A 53 10.97 -16.34 -11.18
CA LYS A 53 11.05 -17.44 -10.20
C LYS A 53 9.75 -18.25 -10.20
N PRO A 54 9.54 -19.13 -11.19
CA PRO A 54 8.28 -19.89 -11.32
C PRO A 54 8.01 -20.86 -10.17
N GLU A 55 9.05 -21.22 -9.41
CA GLU A 55 8.96 -22.09 -8.23
C GLU A 55 8.42 -21.35 -6.98
N VAL A 56 8.35 -20.02 -7.00
CA VAL A 56 7.80 -19.22 -5.89
C VAL A 56 6.38 -18.79 -6.23
N VAL A 57 5.43 -19.24 -5.42
CA VAL A 57 4.03 -18.85 -5.50
C VAL A 57 3.79 -17.69 -4.54
N ILE A 58 3.25 -16.59 -5.05
CA ILE A 58 2.86 -15.44 -4.23
C ILE A 58 1.36 -15.29 -4.30
N THR A 59 0.71 -15.10 -3.16
CA THR A 59 -0.71 -14.75 -3.05
C THR A 59 -0.85 -13.39 -2.40
N ALA A 60 -1.89 -12.63 -2.78
CA ALA A 60 -2.14 -11.30 -2.22
C ALA A 60 -3.63 -11.09 -1.90
N ALA A 61 -3.91 -10.42 -0.78
CA ALA A 61 -5.25 -10.13 -0.32
C ALA A 61 -5.37 -8.75 0.33
N GLY A 62 -6.30 -7.91 -0.14
CA GLY A 62 -6.58 -6.60 0.43
C GLY A 62 -7.47 -6.69 1.67
N THR A 63 -6.87 -6.79 2.84
CA THR A 63 -7.58 -6.94 4.14
C THR A 63 -7.51 -5.68 5.01
N GLY A 64 -6.81 -4.64 4.55
CA GLY A 64 -6.49 -3.43 5.28
C GLY A 64 -5.16 -3.51 6.04
N SER A 65 -4.46 -2.38 6.14
CA SER A 65 -3.09 -2.30 6.70
C SER A 65 -3.01 -2.80 8.14
N THR A 66 -4.01 -2.51 8.98
CA THR A 66 -4.04 -3.02 10.36
C THR A 66 -4.10 -4.54 10.42
N ALA A 67 -4.93 -5.16 9.58
CA ALA A 67 -5.06 -6.62 9.54
C ALA A 67 -3.77 -7.26 9.01
N GLY A 68 -3.17 -6.71 7.94
CA GLY A 68 -1.91 -7.18 7.38
C GLY A 68 -0.74 -7.09 8.38
N THR A 69 -0.61 -5.96 9.08
CA THR A 69 0.41 -5.78 10.12
C THR A 69 0.24 -6.80 11.25
N LYS A 70 -0.97 -6.97 11.76
CA LYS A 70 -1.26 -7.98 12.81
C LYS A 70 -0.96 -9.40 12.34
N ALA A 71 -1.32 -9.73 11.09
CA ALA A 71 -1.06 -11.04 10.51
C ALA A 71 0.46 -11.34 10.37
N ALA A 72 1.25 -10.33 9.94
CA ALA A 72 2.71 -10.44 9.87
C ALA A 72 3.36 -10.61 11.26
N ILE A 73 2.91 -9.84 12.26
CA ILE A 73 3.39 -9.95 13.65
C ILE A 73 3.07 -11.34 14.21
N ALA A 74 1.87 -11.85 13.94
CA ALA A 74 1.44 -13.19 14.37
C ALA A 74 2.12 -14.34 13.57
N GLY A 75 2.83 -14.03 12.48
CA GLY A 75 3.45 -15.01 11.60
C GLY A 75 2.46 -15.82 10.76
N SER A 76 1.20 -15.38 10.66
CA SER A 76 0.16 -16.03 9.85
C SER A 76 0.27 -15.70 8.36
N VAL A 77 0.97 -14.64 8.00
CA VAL A 77 1.40 -14.33 6.63
C VAL A 77 2.91 -14.04 6.60
N ARG A 78 3.53 -14.24 5.43
CA ARG A 78 4.97 -13.93 5.24
C ARG A 78 5.20 -12.45 5.02
N ILE A 79 4.23 -11.75 4.44
CA ILE A 79 4.29 -10.32 4.13
C ILE A 79 2.99 -9.67 4.60
N GLY A 80 3.08 -8.74 5.54
CA GLY A 80 2.01 -7.80 5.81
C GLY A 80 2.20 -6.57 4.94
N ALA A 81 1.20 -6.15 4.16
CA ALA A 81 1.26 -4.91 3.41
C ALA A 81 0.63 -3.77 4.21
N SER A 82 1.30 -2.62 4.26
CA SER A 82 0.81 -1.46 5.03
C SER A 82 1.22 -0.14 4.38
N ASP A 83 0.30 0.81 4.35
CA ASP A 83 0.56 2.19 3.95
C ASP A 83 1.00 3.05 5.17
N ALA A 84 0.95 2.47 6.36
CA ALA A 84 1.40 3.09 7.60
C ALA A 84 2.66 2.37 8.12
N TYR A 85 3.65 3.12 8.54
CA TYR A 85 4.79 2.56 9.27
C TYR A 85 4.37 2.11 10.69
N LEU A 86 5.12 1.18 11.26
CA LEU A 86 4.91 0.76 12.65
C LEU A 86 5.19 1.93 13.61
N SER A 87 4.30 2.15 14.58
CA SER A 87 4.59 3.08 15.66
C SER A 87 5.82 2.62 16.45
N ASP A 88 6.50 3.56 17.12
CA ASP A 88 7.67 3.23 17.95
C ASP A 88 7.31 2.26 19.07
N GLU A 89 6.08 2.35 19.61
CA GLU A 89 5.57 1.43 20.60
C GLU A 89 5.46 0.00 20.07
N VAL A 90 4.80 -0.18 18.89
CA VAL A 90 4.65 -1.50 18.26
C VAL A 90 6.02 -2.06 17.86
N ALA A 91 6.91 -1.23 17.31
CA ALA A 91 8.25 -1.65 16.94
C ALA A 91 9.11 -2.07 18.17
N ALA A 92 8.94 -1.39 19.31
CA ALA A 92 9.62 -1.76 20.55
C ALA A 92 9.10 -3.08 21.13
N GLN A 93 7.78 -3.33 21.03
CA GLN A 93 7.16 -4.60 21.46
C GLN A 93 7.51 -5.78 20.52
N HIS A 94 7.81 -5.50 19.25
CA HIS A 94 8.07 -6.50 18.22
C HIS A 94 9.39 -6.24 17.47
N PRO A 95 10.57 -6.24 18.14
CA PRO A 95 11.86 -5.89 17.55
C PRO A 95 12.33 -6.85 16.44
N GLN A 96 11.66 -8.01 16.31
CA GLN A 96 11.88 -8.97 15.24
C GLN A 96 11.16 -8.59 13.94
N ILE A 97 10.27 -7.61 13.96
CA ILE A 97 9.52 -7.18 12.76
C ILE A 97 10.26 -6.05 12.07
N LEU A 98 10.39 -6.17 10.76
CA LEU A 98 10.92 -5.15 9.86
C LEU A 98 9.79 -4.40 9.17
N ASP A 99 10.04 -3.13 8.90
CA ASP A 99 9.14 -2.20 8.22
C ASP A 99 9.87 -1.68 6.98
N ILE A 100 9.71 -2.36 5.85
CA ILE A 100 10.56 -2.23 4.66
C ILE A 100 9.80 -1.45 3.57
N PRO A 101 10.21 -0.21 3.22
CA PRO A 101 9.66 0.49 2.07
C PRO A 101 9.86 -0.29 0.77
N LEU A 102 8.78 -0.36 -0.01
CA LEU A 102 8.72 -1.03 -1.31
C LEU A 102 8.62 -0.05 -2.48
N ALA A 103 7.87 1.03 -2.32
CA ALA A 103 7.63 2.07 -3.31
C ALA A 103 7.13 3.34 -2.61
N ILE A 104 6.95 4.43 -3.36
CA ILE A 104 6.28 5.64 -2.89
C ILE A 104 4.94 5.75 -3.61
N SER A 105 3.89 6.00 -2.84
CA SER A 105 2.53 6.21 -3.34
C SER A 105 1.99 7.58 -2.96
N ALA A 106 0.74 7.83 -3.33
CA ALA A 106 -0.01 9.00 -2.90
C ALA A 106 -1.47 8.62 -2.62
N GLN A 107 -2.15 9.51 -1.92
CA GLN A 107 -3.58 9.43 -1.72
C GLN A 107 -4.27 10.61 -2.40
N THR A 108 -5.44 10.38 -2.99
CA THR A 108 -6.27 11.38 -3.64
C THR A 108 -7.49 11.73 -2.80
N ILE A 109 -7.96 12.97 -2.90
CA ILE A 109 -9.26 13.38 -2.38
C ILE A 109 -10.23 13.38 -3.56
N ASN A 110 -11.26 12.55 -3.48
CA ASN A 110 -12.21 12.34 -4.56
C ASN A 110 -13.62 12.77 -4.16
N TYR A 111 -14.41 13.20 -5.12
CA TYR A 111 -15.73 13.70 -4.88
C TYR A 111 -16.70 13.39 -6.04
N ASN A 112 -17.99 13.44 -5.75
CA ASN A 112 -19.07 13.24 -6.71
C ASN A 112 -19.98 14.46 -6.76
N LEU A 113 -19.61 15.48 -7.53
CA LEU A 113 -20.38 16.70 -7.73
C LEU A 113 -20.80 16.82 -9.19
N SER A 114 -22.12 16.72 -9.43
CA SER A 114 -22.67 16.86 -10.78
C SER A 114 -22.23 18.17 -11.44
N GLY A 115 -21.67 18.09 -12.65
CA GLY A 115 -21.16 19.24 -13.41
C GLY A 115 -19.81 19.78 -12.96
N LEU A 116 -19.22 19.29 -11.85
CA LEU A 116 -17.94 19.75 -11.31
C LEU A 116 -16.86 18.66 -11.23
N ASN A 117 -17.17 17.40 -11.55
CA ASN A 117 -16.21 16.30 -11.43
C ASN A 117 -14.95 16.47 -12.29
N GLN A 118 -15.01 17.24 -13.36
CA GLN A 118 -13.86 17.54 -14.23
C GLN A 118 -13.17 18.88 -13.87
N ALA A 119 -13.67 19.62 -12.87
CA ALA A 119 -13.18 20.94 -12.55
C ALA A 119 -11.97 20.97 -11.61
N HIS A 120 -11.61 19.82 -11.00
CA HIS A 120 -10.56 19.71 -9.98
C HIS A 120 -10.72 20.76 -8.89
N ILE A 121 -11.82 20.69 -8.10
CA ILE A 121 -12.06 21.63 -7.00
C ILE A 121 -10.83 21.70 -6.08
N LYS A 122 -10.60 22.90 -5.54
CA LYS A 122 -9.49 23.15 -4.59
C LYS A 122 -9.98 22.96 -3.17
N ILE A 123 -9.19 22.27 -2.36
CA ILE A 123 -9.51 22.01 -0.95
C ILE A 123 -8.23 22.01 -0.11
N ASP A 124 -8.33 22.39 1.15
CA ASP A 124 -7.20 22.35 2.10
C ASP A 124 -7.49 21.47 3.32
N GLY A 125 -6.45 21.18 4.09
CA GLY A 125 -6.57 20.33 5.28
C GLY A 125 -7.53 20.86 6.33
N PRO A 126 -7.50 22.16 6.70
CA PRO A 126 -8.47 22.73 7.65
C PRO A 126 -9.94 22.57 7.19
N THR A 127 -10.22 22.74 5.90
CA THR A 127 -11.56 22.54 5.35
C THR A 127 -11.97 21.06 5.36
N LEU A 128 -11.04 20.14 5.00
CA LEU A 128 -11.30 18.70 5.12
C LEU A 128 -11.56 18.31 6.58
N ALA A 129 -10.75 18.77 7.52
CA ALA A 129 -10.97 18.54 8.95
C ALA A 129 -12.35 19.05 9.40
N ALA A 130 -12.77 20.24 8.96
CA ALA A 130 -14.08 20.79 9.26
C ALA A 130 -15.23 19.96 8.66
N ILE A 131 -15.06 19.40 7.46
CA ILE A 131 -16.03 18.45 6.85
C ILE A 131 -16.14 17.17 7.68
N TYR A 132 -15.02 16.56 8.04
CA TYR A 132 -14.99 15.29 8.77
C TYR A 132 -15.27 15.42 10.27
N THR A 133 -15.41 16.65 10.78
CA THR A 133 -15.95 16.96 12.13
C THR A 133 -17.39 17.46 12.09
N GLY A 134 -17.97 17.68 10.89
CA GLY A 134 -19.31 18.22 10.74
C GLY A 134 -19.43 19.73 11.00
N ALA A 135 -18.32 20.45 11.09
CA ALA A 135 -18.31 21.92 11.20
C ALA A 135 -18.65 22.60 9.87
N ILE A 136 -18.29 21.98 8.74
CA ILE A 136 -18.72 22.35 7.39
C ILE A 136 -19.59 21.23 6.86
N THR A 137 -20.82 21.55 6.48
CA THR A 137 -21.83 20.57 6.05
C THR A 137 -22.33 20.80 4.64
N GLU A 138 -22.04 21.95 4.01
CA GLU A 138 -22.56 22.32 2.70
C GLU A 138 -21.43 22.61 1.72
N TRP A 139 -21.60 22.19 0.44
CA TRP A 139 -20.59 22.43 -0.60
C TRP A 139 -20.36 23.89 -0.91
N ASP A 140 -21.37 24.73 -0.74
CA ASP A 140 -21.28 26.17 -0.98
C ASP A 140 -20.83 26.98 0.25
N ASP A 141 -20.25 26.31 1.27
CA ASP A 141 -19.66 26.99 2.43
C ASP A 141 -18.64 28.07 2.00
N PRO A 142 -18.61 29.22 2.68
CA PRO A 142 -17.71 30.33 2.37
C PRO A 142 -16.23 29.92 2.27
N ALA A 143 -15.77 28.97 3.10
CA ALA A 143 -14.39 28.49 3.05
C ALA A 143 -14.09 27.75 1.74
N ILE A 144 -15.00 26.89 1.27
CA ILE A 144 -14.85 26.17 -0.01
C ILE A 144 -14.97 27.16 -1.18
N LYS A 145 -15.95 28.08 -1.16
CA LYS A 145 -16.14 29.13 -2.19
C LYS A 145 -14.88 29.98 -2.35
N ALA A 146 -14.25 30.40 -1.25
CA ALA A 146 -13.05 31.23 -1.30
C ALA A 146 -11.87 30.58 -2.04
N MET A 147 -11.75 29.29 -1.96
CA MET A 147 -10.71 28.52 -2.70
C MET A 147 -11.10 28.25 -4.16
N ASN A 148 -12.39 28.35 -4.50
CA ASN A 148 -12.95 27.98 -5.80
C ASN A 148 -13.74 29.15 -6.43
N PRO A 149 -13.13 30.33 -6.63
CA PRO A 149 -13.84 31.47 -7.19
C PRO A 149 -14.34 31.15 -8.60
N GLY A 150 -15.63 31.37 -8.85
CA GLY A 150 -16.28 31.09 -10.13
C GLY A 150 -16.81 29.65 -10.31
N ALA A 151 -16.53 28.71 -9.40
CA ALA A 151 -17.17 27.41 -9.40
C ALA A 151 -18.64 27.55 -8.93
N ALA A 152 -19.58 26.93 -9.67
CA ALA A 152 -20.99 26.90 -9.30
C ALA A 152 -21.24 25.82 -8.24
N LEU A 153 -20.67 25.99 -7.04
CA LEU A 153 -20.83 25.04 -5.94
C LEU A 153 -22.29 25.00 -5.49
N PRO A 154 -22.92 23.82 -5.39
CA PRO A 154 -24.33 23.71 -5.03
C PRO A 154 -24.54 23.93 -3.53
N HIS A 155 -25.73 24.41 -3.15
CA HIS A 155 -26.17 24.39 -1.76
C HIS A 155 -26.72 23.01 -1.41
N HIS A 156 -25.80 22.01 -1.30
CA HIS A 156 -26.12 20.63 -1.00
C HIS A 156 -25.25 20.14 0.15
N THR A 157 -25.83 19.26 0.96
CA THR A 157 -25.12 18.65 2.09
C THR A 157 -23.97 17.78 1.62
N ILE A 158 -22.78 18.00 2.18
CA ILE A 158 -21.59 17.18 1.95
C ILE A 158 -21.77 15.84 2.64
N ILE A 159 -21.45 14.76 1.94
CA ILE A 159 -21.49 13.39 2.49
C ILE A 159 -20.05 12.86 2.59
N PRO A 160 -19.38 12.97 3.74
CA PRO A 160 -18.04 12.40 3.89
C PRO A 160 -18.10 10.87 3.88
N VAL A 161 -17.17 10.26 3.15
CA VAL A 161 -17.01 8.82 3.06
C VAL A 161 -15.68 8.46 3.69
N ARG A 162 -15.69 7.56 4.69
CA ARG A 162 -14.50 7.08 5.38
C ARG A 162 -14.39 5.57 5.39
N ARG A 163 -13.22 5.08 5.70
CA ARG A 163 -12.95 3.64 5.86
C ARG A 163 -13.62 3.10 7.13
N ALA A 164 -14.19 1.92 7.03
CA ALA A 164 -14.77 1.15 8.14
C ALA A 164 -13.79 0.10 8.68
N ASP A 165 -12.76 -0.23 7.91
CA ASP A 165 -11.69 -1.15 8.26
C ASP A 165 -10.44 -0.40 8.75
N GLY A 166 -9.58 -1.08 9.49
CA GLY A 166 -8.28 -0.54 9.90
C GLY A 166 -7.37 -0.34 8.67
N SER A 167 -7.16 0.91 8.27
CA SER A 167 -6.63 1.28 6.95
C SER A 167 -5.42 2.21 7.01
N GLY A 168 -4.41 1.90 6.20
CA GLY A 168 -3.31 2.84 5.98
C GLY A 168 -3.76 4.10 5.23
N ASP A 169 -4.76 4.02 4.35
CA ASP A 169 -5.37 5.22 3.76
C ASP A 169 -5.95 6.16 4.84
N THR A 170 -6.58 5.59 5.88
CA THR A 170 -7.03 6.39 7.04
C THR A 170 -5.84 7.03 7.76
N PHE A 171 -4.73 6.31 7.93
CA PHE A 171 -3.51 6.84 8.54
C PHE A 171 -2.96 8.03 7.75
N ILE A 172 -2.81 7.91 6.43
CA ILE A 172 -2.31 8.97 5.56
C ILE A 172 -3.21 10.20 5.64
N PHE A 173 -4.52 10.01 5.49
CA PHE A 173 -5.51 11.09 5.51
C PHE A 173 -5.54 11.80 6.85
N THR A 174 -5.67 11.06 7.94
CA THR A 174 -5.78 11.66 9.28
C THR A 174 -4.48 12.31 9.73
N GLN A 175 -3.31 11.78 9.34
CA GLN A 175 -2.01 12.43 9.58
C GLN A 175 -1.87 13.74 8.79
N PHE A 176 -2.41 13.81 7.57
CA PHE A 176 -2.46 15.07 6.82
C PHE A 176 -3.36 16.10 7.52
N LEU A 177 -4.51 15.70 8.04
CA LEU A 177 -5.38 16.60 8.80
C LEU A 177 -4.69 17.10 10.07
N ASP A 178 -4.02 16.18 10.79
CA ASP A 178 -3.29 16.47 12.01
C ASP A 178 -2.17 17.50 11.79
N PHE A 179 -1.37 17.33 10.73
CA PHE A 179 -0.26 18.25 10.39
C PHE A 179 -0.73 19.57 9.80
N SER A 180 -1.94 19.63 9.30
CA SER A 180 -2.49 20.83 8.63
C SER A 180 -3.35 21.70 9.53
N THR A 181 -3.86 21.20 10.66
CA THR A 181 -4.71 21.96 11.56
C THR A 181 -4.69 21.46 13.01
N GLN A 182 -4.44 22.38 13.94
CA GLN A 182 -4.41 22.11 15.37
C GLN A 182 -5.74 21.60 15.93
N SER A 183 -6.86 21.97 15.30
CA SER A 183 -8.19 21.48 15.74
C SER A 183 -8.33 19.97 15.60
N TRP A 184 -7.66 19.36 14.61
CA TRP A 184 -7.63 17.91 14.42
C TRP A 184 -6.55 17.25 15.29
N GLU A 185 -5.37 17.85 15.42
CA GLU A 185 -4.27 17.38 16.27
C GLU A 185 -4.70 17.13 17.72
N ASN A 186 -5.48 18.03 18.29
CA ASN A 186 -5.95 17.91 19.66
C ASN A 186 -6.97 16.77 19.87
N ASN A 187 -7.75 16.44 18.84
CA ASN A 187 -8.76 15.38 18.81
C ASN A 187 -9.39 15.32 17.42
N PRO A 188 -9.35 14.19 16.69
CA PRO A 188 -9.07 12.83 17.14
C PRO A 188 -7.60 12.36 16.93
N GLY A 189 -6.69 13.18 16.36
CA GLY A 189 -5.35 12.76 15.99
C GLY A 189 -5.33 11.83 14.76
N TYR A 190 -4.30 10.99 14.62
CA TYR A 190 -4.16 10.12 13.45
C TYR A 190 -3.84 8.66 13.81
N GLY A 191 -4.20 7.76 12.89
CA GLY A 191 -3.96 6.33 13.03
C GLY A 191 -4.58 5.52 11.89
N THR A 192 -4.30 4.24 11.86
CA THR A 192 -4.97 3.30 10.93
C THR A 192 -6.41 3.02 11.33
N ASP A 193 -6.73 3.29 12.57
CA ASP A 193 -8.06 3.18 13.19
C ASP A 193 -8.15 4.27 14.26
N ILE A 194 -9.12 5.17 14.14
CA ILE A 194 -9.34 6.29 15.04
C ILE A 194 -10.80 6.34 15.49
N THR A 195 -11.06 7.03 16.60
CA THR A 195 -12.42 7.39 16.98
C THR A 195 -12.87 8.59 16.15
N TRP A 196 -13.60 8.32 15.09
CA TRP A 196 -14.09 9.38 14.21
C TRP A 196 -15.12 10.29 14.91
N PRO A 197 -15.07 11.59 14.68
CA PRO A 197 -16.15 12.49 15.04
C PRO A 197 -17.48 12.06 14.39
N ALA A 198 -18.58 12.21 15.11
CA ALA A 198 -19.89 11.85 14.56
C ALA A 198 -20.37 12.91 13.56
N VAL A 199 -20.56 12.51 12.31
CA VAL A 199 -21.14 13.35 11.23
C VAL A 199 -22.41 12.69 10.73
N ALA A 200 -23.55 13.36 10.83
CA ALA A 200 -24.86 12.76 10.58
C ALA A 200 -25.03 12.19 9.15
N ALA A 201 -24.39 12.82 8.16
CA ALA A 201 -24.47 12.41 6.75
C ALA A 201 -23.37 11.43 6.32
N GLU A 202 -22.45 11.05 7.22
CA GLU A 202 -21.31 10.21 6.85
C GLU A 202 -21.71 8.83 6.31
N LYS A 203 -20.89 8.31 5.41
CA LYS A 203 -20.94 6.91 4.98
C LYS A 203 -19.60 6.23 5.24
N THR A 204 -19.65 4.92 5.39
CA THR A 204 -18.47 4.09 5.59
C THR A 204 -18.35 3.05 4.50
N ALA A 205 -17.10 2.66 4.18
CA ALA A 205 -16.81 1.65 3.19
C ALA A 205 -15.59 0.83 3.58
N VAL A 206 -15.52 -0.42 3.14
CA VAL A 206 -14.38 -1.32 3.37
C VAL A 206 -13.50 -1.32 2.12
N GLY A 207 -12.21 -1.09 2.31
CA GLY A 207 -11.21 -1.05 1.24
C GLY A 207 -11.38 0.12 0.26
N ASN A 208 -10.39 0.32 -0.60
CA ASN A 208 -10.44 1.36 -1.64
C ASN A 208 -11.56 1.12 -2.67
N ASP A 209 -11.79 -0.12 -3.10
CA ASP A 209 -12.90 -0.48 -4.00
C ASP A 209 -14.26 -0.06 -3.42
N GLY A 210 -14.46 -0.33 -2.12
CA GLY A 210 -15.68 0.06 -1.41
C GLY A 210 -15.86 1.56 -1.34
N VAL A 211 -14.77 2.32 -1.11
CA VAL A 211 -14.83 3.80 -1.10
C VAL A 211 -15.18 4.35 -2.48
N VAL A 212 -14.50 3.89 -3.55
CA VAL A 212 -14.80 4.30 -4.94
C VAL A 212 -16.27 4.02 -5.28
N LYS A 213 -16.76 2.82 -4.95
CA LYS A 213 -18.17 2.44 -5.18
C LYS A 213 -19.12 3.36 -4.41
N THR A 214 -18.87 3.59 -3.13
CA THR A 214 -19.72 4.42 -2.28
C THR A 214 -19.77 5.87 -2.78
N LEU A 215 -18.62 6.42 -3.21
CA LEU A 215 -18.56 7.74 -3.83
C LEU A 215 -19.38 7.82 -5.12
N ALA A 216 -19.25 6.82 -6.00
CA ALA A 216 -19.95 6.76 -7.29
C ALA A 216 -21.49 6.67 -7.11
N GLU A 217 -21.95 5.93 -6.11
CA GLU A 217 -23.37 5.72 -5.80
C GLU A 217 -23.97 6.84 -4.94
N THR A 218 -23.16 7.81 -4.50
CA THR A 218 -23.60 8.87 -3.58
C THR A 218 -23.31 10.25 -4.17
N ALA A 219 -24.34 10.93 -4.63
CA ALA A 219 -24.21 12.34 -5.03
C ALA A 219 -23.72 13.19 -3.84
N ASP A 220 -22.96 14.23 -4.12
CA ASP A 220 -22.43 15.19 -3.14
C ASP A 220 -21.45 14.58 -2.12
N ALA A 221 -20.94 13.37 -2.38
CA ALA A 221 -19.97 12.70 -1.52
C ALA A 221 -18.53 13.21 -1.75
N ILE A 222 -17.73 13.14 -0.68
CA ILE A 222 -16.28 13.35 -0.68
C ILE A 222 -15.59 12.25 0.12
N GLY A 223 -14.42 11.79 -0.33
CA GLY A 223 -13.65 10.75 0.35
C GLY A 223 -12.19 10.73 -0.06
N TYR A 224 -11.41 9.90 0.60
CA TYR A 224 -9.99 9.68 0.32
C TYR A 224 -9.80 8.28 -0.27
N VAL A 225 -8.98 8.19 -1.31
CA VAL A 225 -8.73 6.94 -2.07
C VAL A 225 -7.25 6.87 -2.45
N GLY A 226 -6.67 5.67 -2.38
CA GLY A 226 -5.31 5.45 -2.83
C GLY A 226 -5.14 5.68 -4.33
N ILE A 227 -4.00 6.25 -4.73
CA ILE A 227 -3.72 6.64 -6.13
C ILE A 227 -3.78 5.46 -7.11
N SER A 228 -3.56 4.23 -6.65
CA SER A 228 -3.64 3.02 -7.48
C SER A 228 -5.05 2.73 -8.02
N TYR A 229 -6.05 3.47 -7.57
CA TYR A 229 -7.45 3.38 -8.02
C TYR A 229 -7.84 4.49 -9.01
N THR A 230 -6.89 5.27 -9.51
CA THR A 230 -7.15 6.40 -10.44
C THR A 230 -7.98 5.98 -11.66
N ASP A 231 -7.70 4.82 -12.23
CA ASP A 231 -8.49 4.29 -13.37
C ASP A 231 -9.94 4.00 -12.99
N GLN A 232 -10.18 3.47 -11.79
CA GLN A 232 -11.54 3.18 -11.30
C GLN A 232 -12.30 4.47 -10.98
N ILE A 233 -11.61 5.45 -10.38
CA ILE A 233 -12.12 6.80 -10.12
C ILE A 233 -12.57 7.46 -11.43
N ALA A 234 -11.71 7.43 -12.47
CA ALA A 234 -12.01 7.99 -13.77
C ALA A 234 -13.19 7.28 -14.45
N LYS A 235 -13.22 5.94 -14.45
CA LYS A 235 -14.33 5.13 -14.99
C LYS A 235 -15.65 5.39 -14.28
N ALA A 236 -15.61 5.67 -12.98
CA ALA A 236 -16.79 6.04 -12.19
C ALA A 236 -17.23 7.50 -12.40
N GLY A 237 -16.48 8.30 -13.18
CA GLY A 237 -16.79 9.71 -13.43
C GLY A 237 -16.63 10.62 -12.24
N LEU A 238 -15.84 10.19 -11.21
CA LEU A 238 -15.60 10.98 -10.01
C LEU A 238 -14.58 12.09 -10.25
N GLY A 239 -14.69 13.18 -9.47
CA GLY A 239 -13.69 14.24 -9.47
C GLY A 239 -12.52 13.94 -8.55
N THR A 240 -11.36 14.51 -8.86
CA THR A 240 -10.17 14.53 -8.00
C THR A 240 -9.85 15.96 -7.64
N ALA A 241 -9.79 16.27 -6.36
CA ALA A 241 -9.50 17.60 -5.86
C ALA A 241 -8.01 17.94 -5.96
N MET A 242 -7.71 19.21 -6.21
CA MET A 242 -6.39 19.78 -5.95
C MET A 242 -6.26 20.08 -4.46
N VAL A 243 -5.25 19.51 -3.83
CA VAL A 243 -5.04 19.66 -2.38
C VAL A 243 -3.95 20.70 -2.12
N LYS A 244 -4.21 21.58 -1.12
CA LYS A 244 -3.28 22.62 -0.74
C LYS A 244 -2.11 22.05 0.04
N ASN A 245 -0.89 22.33 -0.42
CA ASN A 245 0.34 21.92 0.24
C ASN A 245 0.80 22.94 1.30
N GLN A 246 1.92 22.62 1.97
CA GLN A 246 2.51 23.47 3.02
C GLN A 246 2.89 24.88 2.49
N ALA A 247 3.30 25.00 1.23
CA ALA A 247 3.64 26.26 0.57
C ALA A 247 2.41 27.06 0.09
N GLY A 248 1.19 26.57 0.34
CA GLY A 248 -0.04 27.22 -0.06
C GLY A 248 -0.44 26.99 -1.53
N ARG A 249 0.19 26.05 -2.24
CA ARG A 249 -0.12 25.70 -3.62
C ARG A 249 -1.15 24.58 -3.68
N PHE A 250 -2.09 24.65 -4.61
CA PHE A 250 -3.06 23.61 -4.89
C PHE A 250 -2.52 22.67 -5.97
N LEU A 251 -2.34 21.41 -5.65
CA LEU A 251 -1.66 20.42 -6.51
C LEU A 251 -2.53 19.17 -6.70
N LEU A 252 -2.35 18.52 -7.86
CA LEU A 252 -2.77 17.16 -8.12
C LEU A 252 -1.58 16.20 -7.88
N PRO A 253 -1.83 14.93 -7.53
CA PRO A 253 -0.79 13.91 -7.43
C PRO A 253 -0.34 13.46 -8.82
N THR A 254 0.72 14.06 -9.31
CA THR A 254 1.42 13.63 -10.52
C THR A 254 2.75 12.96 -10.14
N PRO A 255 3.37 12.16 -11.01
CA PRO A 255 4.68 11.59 -10.72
C PRO A 255 5.70 12.64 -10.27
N ASP A 256 5.70 13.83 -10.89
CA ASP A 256 6.62 14.92 -10.56
C ASP A 256 6.33 15.50 -9.16
N THR A 257 5.06 15.81 -8.84
CA THR A 257 4.69 16.41 -7.55
C THR A 257 4.86 15.42 -6.38
N ILE A 258 4.73 14.13 -6.63
CA ILE A 258 5.02 13.06 -5.67
C ILE A 258 6.54 12.94 -5.46
N ALA A 259 7.33 12.95 -6.55
CA ALA A 259 8.78 12.87 -6.48
C ALA A 259 9.39 14.10 -5.78
N ASP A 260 8.90 15.30 -6.08
CA ASP A 260 9.32 16.53 -5.42
C ASP A 260 9.08 16.49 -3.90
N ALA A 261 7.90 16.00 -3.48
CA ALA A 261 7.58 15.84 -2.07
C ALA A 261 8.51 14.81 -1.38
N ALA A 262 8.74 13.65 -2.00
CA ALA A 262 9.63 12.64 -1.47
C ALA A 262 11.05 13.16 -1.31
N ALA A 263 11.59 13.87 -2.30
CA ALA A 263 12.94 14.41 -2.29
C ALA A 263 13.21 15.38 -1.11
N GLN A 264 12.18 16.02 -0.55
CA GLN A 264 12.31 16.89 0.62
C GLN A 264 12.58 16.10 1.91
N LEU A 265 12.10 14.88 2.02
CA LEU A 265 12.07 14.10 3.26
C LEU A 265 12.96 12.86 3.22
N ASP A 266 13.24 12.30 2.03
CA ASP A 266 14.10 11.13 1.86
C ASP A 266 15.46 11.25 2.58
N PRO A 267 16.18 12.39 2.54
CA PRO A 267 17.45 12.54 3.23
C PRO A 267 17.33 12.44 4.76
N ARG A 268 16.14 12.57 5.32
CA ARG A 268 15.86 12.48 6.78
C ARG A 268 15.42 11.09 7.19
N THR A 269 15.27 10.17 6.24
CA THR A 269 14.80 8.80 6.52
C THR A 269 15.81 8.05 7.40
N PRO A 270 15.41 7.59 8.59
CA PRO A 270 16.29 6.83 9.47
C PRO A 270 16.55 5.42 8.91
N PRO A 271 17.58 4.70 9.38
CA PRO A 271 17.89 3.36 8.91
C PRO A 271 16.74 2.34 9.05
N TYR A 272 15.86 2.52 10.04
CA TYR A 272 14.66 1.71 10.24
C TYR A 272 13.45 2.18 9.41
N GLN A 273 13.61 3.26 8.63
CA GLN A 273 12.71 3.79 7.59
C GLN A 273 11.26 4.10 8.03
N ARG A 274 10.99 4.20 9.32
CA ARG A 274 9.70 4.68 9.85
C ARG A 274 9.72 6.21 9.93
N ILE A 275 9.11 6.83 8.93
CA ILE A 275 9.03 8.30 8.80
C ILE A 275 7.78 8.68 8.03
N SER A 276 7.16 9.79 8.41
CA SER A 276 6.09 10.39 7.63
C SER A 276 6.66 11.18 6.45
N LEU A 277 6.08 10.99 5.26
CA LEU A 277 6.30 11.83 4.09
C LEU A 277 5.16 12.83 3.88
N ILE A 278 4.19 12.84 4.77
CA ILE A 278 2.99 13.69 4.70
C ILE A 278 3.37 15.16 4.90
N PHE A 279 2.71 16.02 4.11
CA PHE A 279 2.80 17.48 4.22
C PHE A 279 4.24 18.02 4.07
N ALA A 280 5.01 17.40 3.16
CA ALA A 280 6.37 17.80 2.86
C ALA A 280 6.46 19.27 2.41
N PRO A 281 7.54 19.99 2.79
CA PRO A 281 7.75 21.36 2.33
C PRO A 281 8.01 21.41 0.81
N GLY A 282 7.89 22.60 0.20
CA GLY A 282 8.20 22.85 -1.22
C GLY A 282 6.98 23.27 -2.03
N ASP A 283 7.21 24.14 -3.03
CA ASP A 283 6.15 24.71 -3.85
C ASP A 283 5.40 23.66 -4.67
N THR A 284 6.08 22.60 -5.10
CA THR A 284 5.58 21.55 -5.98
C THR A 284 5.34 20.21 -5.26
N SER A 285 5.54 20.16 -3.95
CA SER A 285 5.38 18.94 -3.14
C SER A 285 3.90 18.62 -2.92
N TYR A 286 3.41 17.49 -3.45
CA TYR A 286 2.05 17.00 -3.18
C TYR A 286 1.94 16.55 -1.71
N PRO A 287 0.89 16.93 -0.96
CA PRO A 287 0.91 16.80 0.50
C PRO A 287 0.57 15.41 1.05
N LEU A 288 -0.09 14.54 0.27
CA LEU A 288 -0.51 13.21 0.74
C LEU A 288 0.29 12.13 0.01
N ILE A 289 1.54 11.94 0.41
CA ILE A 289 2.42 10.88 -0.08
C ILE A 289 2.94 10.04 1.08
N ASN A 290 3.32 8.79 0.81
CA ASN A 290 3.91 7.91 1.82
C ASN A 290 4.78 6.83 1.18
N TYR A 291 5.61 6.16 2.01
CA TYR A 291 6.15 4.86 1.65
C TYR A 291 5.08 3.78 1.79
N GLU A 292 5.12 2.84 0.87
CA GLU A 292 4.39 1.57 0.95
C GLU A 292 5.30 0.51 1.58
N TYR A 293 4.83 -0.16 2.61
CA TYR A 293 5.66 -1.03 3.44
C TYR A 293 5.34 -2.50 3.29
N ALA A 294 6.39 -3.33 3.27
CA ALA A 294 6.31 -4.74 3.66
C ALA A 294 6.66 -4.86 5.14
N VAL A 295 5.72 -5.33 5.93
CA VAL A 295 5.89 -5.68 7.34
C VAL A 295 6.23 -7.16 7.41
N VAL A 296 7.46 -7.52 7.79
CA VAL A 296 7.95 -8.91 7.74
C VAL A 296 8.74 -9.29 8.98
N SER A 297 8.66 -10.55 9.39
CA SER A 297 9.52 -11.08 10.46
C SER A 297 10.94 -11.31 9.95
N LYS A 298 11.95 -10.93 10.75
CA LYS A 298 13.36 -11.29 10.52
C LYS A 298 13.56 -12.82 10.53
N ALA A 299 12.79 -13.53 11.39
CA ALA A 299 12.88 -14.97 11.55
C ALA A 299 11.81 -15.66 10.69
N GLN A 300 12.24 -16.43 9.71
CA GLN A 300 11.38 -17.21 8.85
C GLN A 300 11.43 -18.71 9.23
N PRO A 301 10.37 -19.49 8.95
CA PRO A 301 10.28 -20.87 9.42
C PRO A 301 11.44 -21.76 8.97
N ASP A 302 12.00 -21.50 7.79
CA ASP A 302 13.09 -22.26 7.20
C ASP A 302 13.97 -21.42 6.26
N ALA A 303 15.10 -21.99 5.83
CA ALA A 303 16.08 -21.32 4.97
C ALA A 303 15.54 -21.06 3.55
N ALA A 304 14.69 -21.94 3.03
CA ALA A 304 14.12 -21.83 1.70
C ALA A 304 13.10 -20.67 1.64
N THR A 305 12.22 -20.60 2.63
CA THR A 305 11.27 -19.47 2.80
C THR A 305 11.99 -18.13 2.99
N ALA A 306 13.02 -18.09 3.86
CA ALA A 306 13.84 -16.90 4.06
C ALA A 306 14.54 -16.45 2.76
N HIS A 307 15.04 -17.40 1.98
CA HIS A 307 15.69 -17.12 0.68
C HIS A 307 14.68 -16.58 -0.33
N ALA A 308 13.52 -17.22 -0.46
CA ALA A 308 12.47 -16.82 -1.40
C ALA A 308 11.94 -15.41 -1.08
N LEU A 309 11.67 -15.12 0.21
CA LEU A 309 11.21 -13.82 0.67
C LEU A 309 12.23 -12.72 0.37
N ARG A 310 13.51 -12.92 0.71
CA ARG A 310 14.58 -11.97 0.35
C ARG A 310 14.69 -11.76 -1.15
N SER A 311 14.61 -12.84 -1.92
CA SER A 311 14.72 -12.77 -3.38
C SER A 311 13.56 -11.97 -3.99
N PHE A 312 12.33 -12.20 -3.54
CA PHE A 312 11.17 -11.44 -3.97
C PHE A 312 11.27 -9.96 -3.58
N LEU A 313 11.54 -9.64 -2.31
CA LEU A 313 11.63 -8.25 -1.85
C LEU A 313 12.75 -7.47 -2.56
N ARG A 314 13.92 -8.09 -2.79
CA ARG A 314 15.00 -7.47 -3.57
C ARG A 314 14.59 -7.20 -5.01
N TRP A 315 13.86 -8.11 -5.63
CA TRP A 315 13.33 -7.90 -6.97
C TRP A 315 12.25 -6.81 -6.96
N ALA A 316 11.35 -6.82 -5.97
CA ALA A 316 10.29 -5.83 -5.83
C ALA A 316 10.82 -4.39 -5.77
N ILE A 317 11.92 -4.15 -5.03
CA ILE A 317 12.53 -2.82 -4.91
C ILE A 317 13.60 -2.52 -5.98
N SER A 318 13.88 -3.46 -6.88
CA SER A 318 14.90 -3.26 -7.93
C SER A 318 14.39 -2.32 -9.03
N ALA A 319 15.21 -1.35 -9.44
CA ALA A 319 14.90 -0.42 -10.53
C ALA A 319 14.67 -1.11 -11.88
N THR A 320 15.26 -2.30 -12.10
CA THR A 320 15.05 -3.12 -13.29
C THR A 320 14.03 -4.25 -13.08
N GLY A 321 13.52 -4.40 -11.86
CA GLY A 321 12.50 -5.36 -11.45
C GLY A 321 11.19 -4.67 -11.11
N GLY A 322 10.68 -4.94 -9.91
CA GLY A 322 9.38 -4.46 -9.43
C GLY A 322 9.26 -2.94 -9.31
N ASN A 323 10.36 -2.22 -9.07
CA ASN A 323 10.39 -0.74 -9.03
C ASN A 323 10.64 -0.09 -10.42
N SER A 324 10.48 -0.85 -11.51
CA SER A 324 10.51 -0.26 -12.85
C SER A 324 9.19 0.42 -13.20
N ALA A 325 9.23 1.38 -14.13
CA ALA A 325 8.03 2.06 -14.63
C ALA A 325 6.96 1.09 -15.17
N LYS A 326 7.36 -0.09 -15.66
CA LYS A 326 6.45 -1.15 -16.12
C LYS A 326 5.40 -1.53 -15.06
N TYR A 327 5.80 -1.58 -13.78
CA TYR A 327 4.92 -2.00 -12.69
C TYR A 327 4.35 -0.81 -11.90
N LEU A 328 5.14 0.26 -11.72
CA LEU A 328 4.75 1.39 -10.90
C LEU A 328 3.82 2.37 -11.61
N ALA A 329 4.12 2.71 -12.88
CA ALA A 329 3.34 3.71 -13.60
C ALA A 329 1.84 3.35 -13.73
N PRO A 330 1.43 2.08 -14.00
CA PRO A 330 0.01 1.73 -14.09
C PRO A 330 -0.78 1.94 -12.81
N VAL A 331 -0.11 1.97 -11.65
CA VAL A 331 -0.75 2.18 -10.33
C VAL A 331 -0.43 3.56 -9.74
N GLY A 332 0.19 4.46 -10.53
CA GLY A 332 0.51 5.82 -10.11
C GLY A 332 1.60 5.94 -9.04
N PHE A 333 2.39 4.87 -8.81
CA PHE A 333 3.49 4.87 -7.84
C PHE A 333 4.78 5.34 -8.48
N ILE A 334 5.71 5.80 -7.64
CA ILE A 334 7.07 6.14 -8.06
C ILE A 334 8.11 5.23 -7.38
N PRO A 335 9.29 5.04 -8.02
CA PRO A 335 10.31 4.17 -7.47
C PRO A 335 10.94 4.75 -6.21
N LEU A 336 11.46 3.87 -5.35
CA LEU A 336 12.32 4.29 -4.25
C LEU A 336 13.59 4.94 -4.79
N PRO A 337 14.01 6.10 -4.27
CA PRO A 337 15.33 6.66 -4.51
C PRO A 337 16.45 5.68 -4.10
N ASP A 338 17.63 5.80 -4.70
CA ASP A 338 18.75 4.88 -4.47
C ASP A 338 19.16 4.79 -3.00
N PHE A 339 19.17 5.92 -2.30
CA PHE A 339 19.46 5.95 -0.86
C PHE A 339 18.45 5.12 -0.05
N ILE A 340 17.16 5.33 -0.28
CA ILE A 340 16.07 4.61 0.41
C ILE A 340 16.10 3.12 0.06
N ARG A 341 16.32 2.80 -1.23
CA ARG A 341 16.49 1.41 -1.69
C ARG A 341 17.66 0.72 -0.99
N GLY A 342 18.76 1.43 -0.78
CA GLY A 342 19.92 0.94 -0.03
C GLY A 342 19.58 0.56 1.42
N LEU A 343 18.80 1.40 2.10
CA LEU A 343 18.31 1.11 3.46
C LEU A 343 17.36 -0.10 3.47
N SER A 344 16.42 -0.18 2.50
CA SER A 344 15.53 -1.34 2.36
C SER A 344 16.31 -2.63 2.09
N GLN A 345 17.37 -2.59 1.27
CA GLN A 345 18.25 -3.74 1.02
C GLN A 345 18.96 -4.21 2.30
N ALA A 346 19.39 -3.28 3.16
CA ALA A 346 19.99 -3.60 4.45
C ALA A 346 18.99 -4.32 5.37
N GLN A 347 17.77 -3.82 5.50
CA GLN A 347 16.71 -4.51 6.26
C GLN A 347 16.40 -5.90 5.68
N ILE A 348 16.26 -6.04 4.34
CA ILE A 348 16.02 -7.32 3.69
C ILE A 348 17.13 -8.34 4.00
N ALA A 349 18.37 -7.90 4.17
CA ALA A 349 19.48 -8.78 4.51
C ALA A 349 19.40 -9.38 5.94
N GLU A 350 18.61 -8.78 6.83
CA GLU A 350 18.37 -9.28 8.18
C GLU A 350 17.42 -10.50 8.22
N ILE A 351 16.65 -10.76 7.15
CA ILE A 351 15.70 -11.88 7.07
C ILE A 351 16.50 -13.20 6.99
N LYS A 352 16.30 -14.10 7.94
CA LYS A 352 17.01 -15.39 8.06
C LYS A 352 16.05 -16.49 8.49
N ALA A 353 16.47 -17.75 8.34
CA ALA A 353 15.77 -18.84 9.01
C ALA A 353 15.84 -18.67 10.53
N ALA A 354 14.74 -18.99 11.22
CA ALA A 354 14.77 -19.11 12.67
C ALA A 354 15.84 -20.18 13.08
N PRO A 355 16.52 -20.02 14.22
CA PRO A 355 17.35 -21.07 14.74
C PRO A 355 16.52 -22.36 14.89
N SER A 356 17.10 -23.50 14.50
CA SER A 356 16.50 -24.81 14.79
C SER A 356 16.36 -24.97 16.31
N GLN A 357 15.14 -25.26 16.76
CA GLN A 357 14.88 -25.58 18.17
C GLN A 357 15.50 -26.90 18.56
#